data_570ab5dfa09a8240052e33b7e5858353
#
_entry.id   570ab5dfa09a8240052e33b7e5858353
#
_cell.length_a   1.000
_cell.length_b   1.000
_cell.length_c   1.000
_cell.angle_alpha   90.00
_cell.angle_beta   90.00
_cell.angle_gamma   90.00
#
_symmetry.space_group_name_H-M   'P 1'
#
loop_
_entity.id
_entity.type
_entity.pdbx_description
1 polymer ?
#
loop_
_entity_poly.entity_id
_entity_poly.type
_entity_poly.pdbx_seq_one_letter_code
_entity_poly.pdbx_strand_id
1 'polypeptide(L)'
;MVSGFDRYFQIAPCFRDEDPRADRLPGEFYQLDLEMSFVTQEDIWNTMQPVMTAVFEEFAEGKPVTKEWPRIPYDTAIRTYGSDKPDLRNPIEMQDVSEHFRGSGFGVFANQLASDAKVEVWAIPAKTGGSRAFCDRMNAWAQGQGQPGLGYIFFKDGAGSGPVAKNIGEERTAAIRAQFGLGDGDAVFFVLGRPDKMYRFAGEARVKIGLDLNLTELDQYKLCWIVDFPFYEWSEEEKKFDFAHNPFSMPKGGRAALEGGDLLAIKAYQYDAVCNGFEI
;
A
#
# COMPACT_ATOMS: atom_id res chain seq x y z
N MET A 1 12.64 -7.92 31.69
CA MET A 1 12.69 -9.31 31.22
C MET A 1 13.91 -10.04 31.80
N VAL A 2 15.13 -9.56 31.65
CA VAL A 2 16.38 -10.23 32.16
C VAL A 2 16.34 -10.52 33.67
N SER A 3 15.60 -9.74 34.44
CA SER A 3 15.43 -9.92 35.90
C SER A 3 14.40 -10.99 36.30
N GLY A 4 13.89 -11.76 35.34
CA GLY A 4 12.96 -12.89 35.62
C GLY A 4 11.47 -12.55 35.53
N PHE A 5 11.13 -11.40 34.91
CA PHE A 5 9.74 -11.08 34.58
C PHE A 5 9.46 -11.55 33.14
N ASP A 6 8.49 -12.45 32.97
CA ASP A 6 8.15 -13.01 31.66
C ASP A 6 7.20 -12.14 30.85
N ARG A 7 6.43 -11.28 31.51
CA ARG A 7 5.48 -10.35 30.90
C ARG A 7 5.52 -9.02 31.62
N TYR A 8 5.58 -7.96 30.85
CA TYR A 8 5.62 -6.60 31.36
C TYR A 8 4.79 -5.71 30.45
N PHE A 9 4.09 -4.74 31.00
CA PHE A 9 3.51 -3.66 30.25
C PHE A 9 3.53 -2.36 31.06
N GLN A 10 3.52 -1.26 30.35
CA GLN A 10 3.31 0.07 30.93
C GLN A 10 2.47 0.95 29.99
N ILE A 11 1.82 1.96 30.56
CA ILE A 11 1.25 3.08 29.81
C ILE A 11 2.12 4.27 30.18
N ALA A 12 3.02 4.64 29.27
CA ALA A 12 4.06 5.62 29.51
C ALA A 12 3.78 6.94 28.78
N PRO A 13 3.92 8.11 29.44
CA PRO A 13 3.97 9.39 28.76
C PRO A 13 5.27 9.46 27.96
N CYS A 14 5.17 9.74 26.67
CA CYS A 14 6.27 9.85 25.74
C CYS A 14 6.34 11.24 25.14
N PHE A 15 7.56 11.72 24.89
CA PHE A 15 7.84 12.99 24.26
C PHE A 15 8.78 12.75 23.08
N ARG A 16 8.45 13.28 21.91
CA ARG A 16 9.30 13.22 20.73
C ARG A 16 9.47 14.61 20.15
N ASP A 17 10.71 14.99 19.92
CA ASP A 17 11.07 16.22 19.19
C ASP A 17 11.08 15.91 17.69
N GLU A 18 9.89 15.71 17.15
CA GLU A 18 9.65 15.50 15.74
C GLU A 18 8.75 16.61 15.22
N ASP A 19 8.85 16.94 13.93
CA ASP A 19 7.94 17.89 13.30
C ASP A 19 6.49 17.45 13.52
N PRO A 20 5.69 18.23 14.28
CA PRO A 20 4.31 17.87 14.56
C PRO A 20 3.54 17.88 13.24
N ARG A 21 3.20 16.70 12.76
CA ARG A 21 2.22 16.58 11.70
C ARG A 21 0.86 16.81 12.33
N ALA A 22 0.25 17.94 12.01
CA ALA A 22 -1.00 18.43 12.60
C ALA A 22 -2.16 17.40 12.57
N ASP A 23 -2.01 16.33 11.81
CA ASP A 23 -3.00 15.28 11.58
C ASP A 23 -2.66 13.92 12.22
N ARG A 24 -1.47 13.74 12.88
CA ARG A 24 -1.02 12.39 13.25
C ARG A 24 -0.47 12.23 14.65
N LEU A 25 0.55 12.99 15.03
CA LEU A 25 1.28 12.76 16.29
C LEU A 25 1.53 14.08 17.01
N PRO A 26 0.87 14.32 18.15
CA PRO A 26 1.33 15.33 19.08
C PRO A 26 2.74 14.95 19.57
N GLY A 27 3.58 15.94 19.85
CA GLY A 27 4.91 15.73 20.44
C GLY A 27 4.87 15.06 21.82
N GLU A 28 3.69 15.07 22.46
CA GLU A 28 3.38 14.40 23.73
C GLU A 28 2.25 13.39 23.51
N PHE A 29 2.48 12.13 23.86
CA PHE A 29 1.51 11.04 23.72
C PHE A 29 1.74 9.96 24.77
N TYR A 30 0.76 9.06 24.94
CA TYR A 30 0.88 7.86 25.77
C TYR A 30 1.14 6.65 24.88
N GLN A 31 2.09 5.83 25.30
CA GLN A 31 2.41 4.57 24.63
C GLN A 31 2.00 3.40 25.53
N LEU A 32 1.22 2.47 24.99
CA LEU A 32 1.08 1.15 25.58
C LEU A 32 2.29 0.31 25.12
N ASP A 33 3.20 0.09 26.05
CA ASP A 33 4.40 -0.71 25.85
C ASP A 33 4.21 -2.09 26.46
N LEU A 34 4.43 -3.14 25.67
CA LEU A 34 4.27 -4.53 26.09
C LEU A 34 5.50 -5.34 25.69
N GLU A 35 6.05 -6.05 26.69
CA GLU A 35 7.15 -6.98 26.46
C GLU A 35 6.79 -8.39 26.97
N MET A 36 7.13 -9.40 26.19
CA MET A 36 6.90 -10.80 26.52
C MET A 36 8.13 -11.65 26.22
N SER A 37 8.52 -12.53 27.16
CA SER A 37 9.61 -13.50 26.97
C SER A 37 9.07 -14.84 26.48
N PHE A 38 9.92 -15.61 25.78
CA PHE A 38 9.64 -16.98 25.33
C PHE A 38 8.40 -17.10 24.44
N VAL A 39 8.16 -16.09 23.61
CA VAL A 39 7.00 -15.99 22.71
C VAL A 39 7.44 -15.89 21.26
N THR A 40 6.53 -16.24 20.37
CA THR A 40 6.64 -16.03 18.94
C THR A 40 5.91 -14.75 18.54
N GLN A 41 6.08 -14.32 17.30
CA GLN A 41 5.32 -13.22 16.70
C GLN A 41 3.79 -13.48 16.80
N GLU A 42 3.38 -14.74 16.60
CA GLU A 42 1.97 -15.15 16.70
C GLU A 42 1.40 -14.95 18.11
N ASP A 43 2.19 -15.22 19.14
CA ASP A 43 1.75 -15.03 20.53
C ASP A 43 1.52 -13.55 20.86
N ILE A 44 2.33 -12.65 20.27
CA ILE A 44 2.14 -11.21 20.41
C ILE A 44 0.83 -10.79 19.74
N TRP A 45 0.57 -11.21 18.50
CA TRP A 45 -0.67 -10.88 17.81
C TRP A 45 -1.90 -11.40 18.52
N ASN A 46 -1.86 -12.65 18.99
CA ASN A 46 -2.95 -13.26 19.76
C ASN A 46 -3.22 -12.54 21.09
N THR A 47 -2.20 -11.88 21.65
CA THR A 47 -2.33 -11.07 22.87
C THR A 47 -2.86 -9.68 22.56
N MET A 48 -2.27 -8.99 21.57
CA MET A 48 -2.53 -7.57 21.33
C MET A 48 -3.77 -7.32 20.49
N GLN A 49 -4.06 -8.15 19.49
CA GLN A 49 -5.21 -7.92 18.62
C GLN A 49 -6.55 -7.86 19.38
N PRO A 50 -6.87 -8.76 20.34
CA PRO A 50 -8.09 -8.62 21.14
C PRO A 50 -8.14 -7.34 21.97
N VAL A 51 -7.00 -6.92 22.55
CA VAL A 51 -6.90 -5.68 23.34
C VAL A 51 -7.21 -4.46 22.47
N MET A 52 -6.53 -4.36 21.35
CA MET A 52 -6.72 -3.24 20.42
C MET A 52 -8.13 -3.24 19.84
N THR A 53 -8.66 -4.39 19.44
CA THR A 53 -10.04 -4.50 18.94
C THR A 53 -11.05 -4.02 19.98
N ALA A 54 -10.89 -4.43 21.25
CA ALA A 54 -11.78 -4.01 22.34
C ALA A 54 -11.73 -2.49 22.58
N VAL A 55 -10.54 -1.89 22.54
CA VAL A 55 -10.38 -0.45 22.66
C VAL A 55 -11.12 0.28 21.52
N PHE A 56 -10.94 -0.18 20.27
CA PHE A 56 -11.64 0.43 19.15
C PHE A 56 -13.16 0.24 19.25
N GLU A 57 -13.65 -0.95 19.66
CA GLU A 57 -15.10 -1.20 19.85
C GLU A 57 -15.71 -0.31 20.93
N GLU A 58 -15.00 -0.09 22.05
CA GLU A 58 -15.46 0.77 23.15
C GLU A 58 -15.63 2.23 22.71
N PHE A 59 -14.71 2.75 21.90
CA PHE A 59 -14.68 4.16 21.50
C PHE A 59 -15.17 4.42 20.05
N ALA A 60 -15.66 3.39 19.35
CA ALA A 60 -16.13 3.52 17.97
C ALA A 60 -17.46 4.26 17.79
N GLU A 61 -18.16 4.60 18.86
CA GLU A 61 -19.48 5.27 18.81
C GLU A 61 -20.49 4.49 17.95
N GLY A 62 -20.41 3.16 17.99
CA GLY A 62 -21.28 2.27 17.23
C GLY A 62 -20.88 2.03 15.77
N LYS A 63 -19.77 2.59 15.32
CA LYS A 63 -19.22 2.29 13.97
C LYS A 63 -18.62 0.88 13.93
N PRO A 64 -18.74 0.18 12.79
CA PRO A 64 -18.13 -1.13 12.63
C PRO A 64 -16.61 -1.12 12.82
N VAL A 65 -16.10 -2.13 13.52
CA VAL A 65 -14.67 -2.34 13.76
C VAL A 65 -14.28 -3.71 13.20
N THR A 66 -13.16 -3.79 12.48
CA THR A 66 -12.61 -5.06 11.98
C THR A 66 -12.21 -5.96 13.16
N LYS A 67 -12.77 -7.18 13.22
CA LYS A 67 -12.45 -8.18 14.26
C LYS A 67 -11.31 -9.09 13.86
N GLU A 68 -11.33 -9.56 12.62
CA GLU A 68 -10.29 -10.39 12.03
C GLU A 68 -9.36 -9.49 11.22
N TRP A 69 -8.20 -9.17 11.78
CA TRP A 69 -7.23 -8.28 11.15
C TRP A 69 -6.45 -9.04 10.08
N PRO A 70 -6.59 -8.69 8.80
CA PRO A 70 -5.78 -9.32 7.76
C PRO A 70 -4.31 -9.01 7.97
N ARG A 71 -3.46 -10.01 7.70
CA ARG A 71 -2.00 -9.90 7.70
C ARG A 71 -1.55 -9.71 6.27
N ILE A 72 -1.10 -8.53 5.94
CA ILE A 72 -0.73 -8.14 4.59
C ILE A 72 0.80 -8.01 4.53
N PRO A 73 1.49 -8.84 3.73
CA PRO A 73 2.92 -8.68 3.53
C PRO A 73 3.25 -7.29 2.97
N TYR A 74 4.34 -6.69 3.43
CA TYR A 74 4.79 -5.36 3.00
C TYR A 74 4.79 -5.19 1.47
N ASP A 75 5.41 -6.14 0.75
CA ASP A 75 5.48 -6.07 -0.71
C ASP A 75 4.09 -6.10 -1.36
N THR A 76 3.15 -6.86 -0.78
CA THR A 76 1.75 -6.89 -1.22
C THR A 76 1.06 -5.55 -0.94
N ALA A 77 1.28 -4.97 0.24
CA ALA A 77 0.71 -3.67 0.60
C ALA A 77 1.17 -2.57 -0.37
N ILE A 78 2.46 -2.53 -0.67
CA ILE A 78 3.03 -1.58 -1.64
C ILE A 78 2.44 -1.76 -3.04
N ARG A 79 2.35 -3.00 -3.54
CA ARG A 79 1.87 -3.28 -4.90
C ARG A 79 0.37 -3.09 -5.06
N THR A 80 -0.40 -3.49 -4.04
CA THR A 80 -1.87 -3.47 -4.10
C THR A 80 -2.45 -2.12 -3.73
N TYR A 81 -1.84 -1.43 -2.76
CA TYR A 81 -2.41 -0.20 -2.20
C TYR A 81 -1.51 1.03 -2.38
N GLY A 82 -0.25 0.86 -2.77
CA GLY A 82 0.72 1.95 -2.91
C GLY A 82 1.17 2.56 -1.58
N SER A 83 1.05 1.81 -0.49
CA SER A 83 1.40 2.27 0.86
C SER A 83 1.65 1.09 1.78
N ASP A 84 2.60 1.22 2.70
CA ASP A 84 2.79 0.35 3.86
C ASP A 84 1.74 0.61 4.98
N LYS A 85 0.89 1.61 4.81
CA LYS A 85 -0.21 1.96 5.72
C LYS A 85 -1.51 2.13 4.92
N PRO A 86 -2.07 1.03 4.36
CA PRO A 86 -3.21 1.11 3.48
C PRO A 86 -4.51 1.49 4.22
N ASP A 87 -5.29 2.37 3.63
CA ASP A 87 -6.69 2.55 4.02
C ASP A 87 -7.55 1.48 3.32
N LEU A 88 -7.93 0.46 4.10
CA LEU A 88 -8.75 -0.65 3.60
C LEU A 88 -10.25 -0.31 3.47
N ARG A 89 -10.66 0.89 3.86
CA ARG A 89 -12.02 1.41 3.57
C ARG A 89 -12.19 1.72 2.09
N ASN A 90 -11.09 2.01 1.39
CA ASN A 90 -11.08 2.17 -0.06
C ASN A 90 -10.94 0.78 -0.71
N PRO A 91 -11.94 0.30 -1.48
CA PRO A 91 -11.95 -1.05 -2.04
C PRO A 91 -11.07 -1.22 -3.28
N ILE A 92 -10.41 -0.17 -3.74
CA ILE A 92 -9.57 -0.23 -4.94
C ILE A 92 -8.30 -1.04 -4.64
N GLU A 93 -8.07 -2.07 -5.42
CA GLU A 93 -6.85 -2.87 -5.43
C GLU A 93 -6.15 -2.73 -6.78
N MET A 94 -4.91 -2.29 -6.74
CA MET A 94 -4.07 -2.16 -7.94
C MET A 94 -3.49 -3.50 -8.33
N GLN A 95 -3.23 -3.68 -9.63
CA GLN A 95 -2.55 -4.86 -10.15
C GLN A 95 -1.57 -4.47 -11.25
N ASP A 96 -0.54 -5.30 -11.42
CA ASP A 96 0.38 -5.21 -12.56
C ASP A 96 -0.34 -5.62 -13.86
N VAL A 97 -0.21 -4.79 -14.86
CA VAL A 97 -0.75 -4.99 -16.22
C VAL A 97 0.32 -4.80 -17.30
N SER A 98 1.57 -4.87 -16.94
CA SER A 98 2.72 -4.63 -17.82
C SER A 98 2.67 -5.46 -19.09
N GLU A 99 2.22 -6.72 -18.99
CA GLU A 99 2.15 -7.64 -20.15
C GLU A 99 1.17 -7.16 -21.23
N HIS A 100 0.12 -6.41 -20.86
CA HIS A 100 -0.80 -5.84 -21.82
C HIS A 100 -0.20 -4.67 -22.61
N PHE A 101 0.91 -4.10 -22.12
CA PHE A 101 1.59 -2.97 -22.76
C PHE A 101 2.88 -3.35 -23.50
N ARG A 102 3.50 -4.50 -23.17
CA ARG A 102 4.70 -4.98 -23.88
C ARG A 102 4.42 -5.18 -25.35
N GLY A 103 5.25 -4.53 -26.22
CA GLY A 103 5.08 -4.60 -27.67
C GLY A 103 3.75 -4.03 -28.18
N SER A 104 3.03 -3.22 -27.40
CA SER A 104 1.80 -2.56 -27.84
C SER A 104 2.10 -1.30 -28.67
N GLY A 105 1.07 -0.78 -29.34
CA GLY A 105 1.15 0.51 -30.05
C GLY A 105 1.21 1.71 -29.13
N PHE A 106 1.04 1.57 -27.82
CA PHE A 106 1.18 2.68 -26.86
C PHE A 106 2.68 2.87 -26.51
N GLY A 107 3.39 3.52 -27.45
CA GLY A 107 4.85 3.63 -27.43
C GLY A 107 5.44 4.22 -26.16
N VAL A 108 4.74 5.13 -25.49
CA VAL A 108 5.21 5.71 -24.21
C VAL A 108 5.47 4.64 -23.16
N PHE A 109 4.58 3.64 -23.03
CA PHE A 109 4.74 2.55 -22.07
C PHE A 109 5.60 1.41 -22.64
N ALA A 110 5.32 1.01 -23.88
CA ALA A 110 6.02 -0.10 -24.51
C ALA A 110 7.54 0.11 -24.58
N ASN A 111 8.00 1.32 -24.89
CA ASN A 111 9.43 1.64 -24.98
C ASN A 111 10.11 1.60 -23.61
N GLN A 112 9.47 2.10 -22.55
CA GLN A 112 10.06 2.05 -21.20
C GLN A 112 10.13 0.62 -20.66
N LEU A 113 9.06 -0.18 -20.87
CA LEU A 113 9.06 -1.60 -20.53
C LEU A 113 10.11 -2.42 -21.29
N ALA A 114 10.48 -2.01 -22.50
CA ALA A 114 11.53 -2.65 -23.27
C ALA A 114 12.93 -2.20 -22.83
N SER A 115 13.10 -0.98 -22.35
CA SER A 115 14.40 -0.41 -22.00
C SER A 115 14.86 -0.78 -20.58
N ASP A 116 13.95 -1.04 -19.65
CA ASP A 116 14.26 -1.39 -18.25
C ASP A 116 13.31 -2.51 -17.76
N ALA A 117 13.88 -3.67 -17.48
CA ALA A 117 13.13 -4.82 -16.97
C ALA A 117 12.50 -4.62 -15.59
N LYS A 118 12.91 -3.59 -14.85
CA LYS A 118 12.35 -3.23 -13.53
C LYS A 118 11.15 -2.28 -13.64
N VAL A 119 10.85 -1.76 -14.83
CA VAL A 119 9.68 -0.90 -15.05
C VAL A 119 8.44 -1.76 -15.16
N GLU A 120 7.38 -1.33 -14.49
CA GLU A 120 6.07 -1.96 -14.49
C GLU A 120 4.98 -0.94 -14.82
N VAL A 121 3.82 -1.44 -15.23
CA VAL A 121 2.58 -0.65 -15.37
C VAL A 121 1.58 -1.18 -14.35
N TRP A 122 1.19 -0.34 -13.41
CA TRP A 122 0.13 -0.67 -12.45
C TRP A 122 -1.18 -0.03 -12.87
N ALA A 123 -2.25 -0.80 -12.80
CA ALA A 123 -3.59 -0.35 -13.09
C ALA A 123 -4.40 -0.11 -11.82
N ILE A 124 -5.14 0.99 -11.82
CA ILE A 124 -6.01 1.45 -10.73
C ILE A 124 -7.44 1.38 -11.25
N PRO A 125 -8.24 0.34 -10.90
CA PRO A 125 -9.62 0.25 -11.35
C PRO A 125 -10.49 1.30 -10.67
N ALA A 126 -11.40 1.90 -11.42
CA ALA A 126 -12.29 2.96 -10.98
C ALA A 126 -13.74 2.63 -11.36
N LYS A 127 -14.42 1.88 -10.51
CA LYS A 127 -15.85 1.59 -10.69
C LYS A 127 -16.65 2.90 -10.64
N THR A 128 -17.62 3.04 -11.54
CA THR A 128 -18.41 4.26 -11.74
C THR A 128 -17.62 5.49 -12.23
N GLY A 129 -16.31 5.34 -12.50
CA GLY A 129 -15.42 6.39 -12.99
C GLY A 129 -15.40 6.57 -14.51
N GLY A 130 -16.28 5.91 -15.26
CA GLY A 130 -16.26 5.80 -16.72
C GLY A 130 -16.71 7.04 -17.50
N SER A 131 -16.71 8.22 -16.91
CA SER A 131 -16.94 9.45 -17.64
C SER A 131 -15.63 10.08 -18.14
N ARG A 132 -15.62 10.53 -19.39
CA ARG A 132 -14.44 11.22 -19.96
C ARG A 132 -14.04 12.42 -19.11
N ALA A 133 -15.00 13.19 -18.62
CA ALA A 133 -14.73 14.37 -17.80
C ALA A 133 -14.03 14.01 -16.49
N PHE A 134 -14.38 12.88 -15.86
CA PHE A 134 -13.68 12.40 -14.67
C PHE A 134 -12.25 11.96 -15.02
N CYS A 135 -12.08 11.17 -16.07
CA CYS A 135 -10.75 10.72 -16.52
C CYS A 135 -9.83 11.89 -16.85
N ASP A 136 -10.34 12.90 -17.55
CA ASP A 136 -9.57 14.11 -17.89
C ASP A 136 -9.18 14.91 -16.62
N ARG A 137 -10.07 15.01 -15.61
CA ARG A 137 -9.75 15.63 -14.31
C ARG A 137 -8.65 14.87 -13.56
N MET A 138 -8.70 13.53 -13.54
CA MET A 138 -7.67 12.72 -12.91
C MET A 138 -6.32 12.87 -13.60
N ASN A 139 -6.31 12.92 -14.94
CA ASN A 139 -5.09 13.20 -15.69
C ASN A 139 -4.52 14.59 -15.38
N ALA A 140 -5.37 15.62 -15.33
CA ALA A 140 -4.95 16.99 -14.97
C ALA A 140 -4.44 17.07 -13.53
N TRP A 141 -5.08 16.35 -12.59
CA TRP A 141 -4.61 16.24 -11.22
C TRP A 141 -3.20 15.63 -11.15
N ALA A 142 -2.95 14.54 -11.87
CA ALA A 142 -1.63 13.90 -11.92
C ALA A 142 -0.55 14.86 -12.46
N GLN A 143 -0.86 15.63 -13.48
CA GLN A 143 0.04 16.66 -14.01
C GLN A 143 0.31 17.75 -12.96
N GLY A 144 -0.69 18.15 -12.19
CA GLY A 144 -0.53 19.06 -11.06
C GLY A 144 0.36 18.51 -9.92
N GLN A 145 0.50 17.19 -9.83
CA GLN A 145 1.43 16.50 -8.91
C GLN A 145 2.84 16.31 -9.54
N GLY A 146 3.13 16.94 -10.66
CA GLY A 146 4.43 16.83 -11.32
C GLY A 146 4.62 15.56 -12.15
N GLN A 147 3.56 14.78 -12.35
CA GLN A 147 3.62 13.59 -13.20
C GLN A 147 3.35 13.92 -14.67
N PRO A 148 3.82 13.08 -15.62
CA PRO A 148 3.53 13.30 -17.04
C PRO A 148 2.03 13.27 -17.37
N GLY A 149 1.25 12.62 -16.53
CA GLY A 149 -0.19 12.41 -16.64
C GLY A 149 -0.57 11.05 -16.08
N LEU A 150 -1.86 10.74 -16.15
CA LEU A 150 -2.43 9.47 -15.74
C LEU A 150 -3.17 8.88 -16.95
N GLY A 151 -2.56 7.90 -17.62
CA GLY A 151 -3.18 7.19 -18.73
C GLY A 151 -4.48 6.51 -18.28
N TYR A 152 -5.49 6.43 -19.17
CA TYR A 152 -6.75 5.82 -18.78
C TYR A 152 -7.47 5.12 -19.92
N ILE A 153 -8.35 4.20 -19.56
CA ILE A 153 -9.40 3.63 -20.40
C ILE A 153 -10.73 3.79 -19.64
N PHE A 154 -11.78 4.20 -20.30
CA PHE A 154 -13.15 4.12 -19.78
C PHE A 154 -14.00 3.21 -20.66
N PHE A 155 -14.98 2.53 -20.07
CA PHE A 155 -15.81 1.52 -20.74
C PHE A 155 -17.23 2.05 -20.95
N LYS A 156 -17.67 1.95 -22.21
CA LYS A 156 -19.01 2.37 -22.62
C LYS A 156 -19.47 1.56 -23.82
N ASP A 157 -20.74 1.19 -23.87
CA ASP A 157 -21.39 0.48 -24.98
C ASP A 157 -20.64 -0.83 -25.35
N GLY A 158 -20.13 -1.53 -24.33
CA GLY A 158 -19.37 -2.78 -24.47
C GLY A 158 -17.90 -2.63 -24.84
N ALA A 159 -17.43 -1.42 -25.17
CA ALA A 159 -16.08 -1.16 -25.68
C ALA A 159 -15.26 -0.28 -24.71
N GLY A 160 -13.94 -0.43 -24.76
CA GLY A 160 -13.02 0.49 -24.10
C GLY A 160 -12.69 1.70 -24.99
N SER A 161 -12.65 2.86 -24.39
CA SER A 161 -12.41 4.14 -25.06
C SER A 161 -11.31 4.93 -24.35
N GLY A 162 -10.70 5.87 -25.04
CA GLY A 162 -9.64 6.73 -24.52
C GLY A 162 -8.33 6.57 -25.25
N PRO A 163 -7.31 7.40 -24.92
CA PRO A 163 -6.04 7.40 -25.64
C PRO A 163 -5.27 6.08 -25.50
N VAL A 164 -5.36 5.41 -24.36
CA VAL A 164 -4.69 4.11 -24.13
C VAL A 164 -5.35 3.02 -24.95
N ALA A 165 -6.68 2.85 -24.85
CA ALA A 165 -7.44 1.80 -25.55
C ALA A 165 -7.19 1.82 -27.06
N LYS A 166 -7.19 3.02 -27.66
CA LYS A 166 -6.95 3.21 -29.08
C LYS A 166 -5.59 2.66 -29.55
N ASN A 167 -4.58 2.74 -28.71
CA ASN A 167 -3.20 2.38 -29.04
C ASN A 167 -2.81 0.96 -28.67
N ILE A 168 -3.42 0.36 -27.62
CA ILE A 168 -3.13 -1.04 -27.25
C ILE A 168 -3.97 -2.05 -28.02
N GLY A 169 -5.08 -1.61 -28.60
CA GLY A 169 -6.01 -2.44 -29.37
C GLY A 169 -7.11 -3.09 -28.53
N GLU A 170 -8.11 -3.63 -29.22
CA GLU A 170 -9.34 -4.14 -28.60
C GLU A 170 -9.10 -5.37 -27.73
N GLU A 171 -8.29 -6.32 -28.20
CA GLU A 171 -7.97 -7.56 -27.47
C GLU A 171 -7.35 -7.28 -26.10
N ARG A 172 -6.31 -6.44 -26.05
CA ARG A 172 -5.63 -6.07 -24.80
C ARG A 172 -6.53 -5.24 -23.88
N THR A 173 -7.35 -4.37 -24.45
CA THR A 173 -8.35 -3.61 -23.71
C THR A 173 -9.39 -4.53 -23.06
N ALA A 174 -9.88 -5.53 -23.80
CA ALA A 174 -10.81 -6.52 -23.26
C ALA A 174 -10.17 -7.39 -22.16
N ALA A 175 -8.89 -7.77 -22.32
CA ALA A 175 -8.14 -8.52 -21.31
C ALA A 175 -8.00 -7.72 -20.00
N ILE A 176 -7.65 -6.44 -20.06
CA ILE A 176 -7.60 -5.56 -18.87
C ILE A 176 -8.99 -5.44 -18.24
N ARG A 177 -10.04 -5.25 -19.05
CA ARG A 177 -11.43 -5.21 -18.56
C ARG A 177 -11.79 -6.47 -17.77
N ALA A 178 -11.47 -7.63 -18.30
CA ALA A 178 -11.74 -8.93 -17.69
C ALA A 178 -10.93 -9.13 -16.40
N GLN A 179 -9.66 -8.73 -16.38
CA GLN A 179 -8.77 -8.86 -15.21
C GLN A 179 -9.35 -8.17 -13.96
N PHE A 180 -9.99 -7.01 -14.14
CA PHE A 180 -10.57 -6.22 -13.05
C PHE A 180 -12.10 -6.39 -12.91
N GLY A 181 -12.75 -7.18 -13.76
CA GLY A 181 -14.20 -7.32 -13.75
C GLY A 181 -14.94 -6.00 -13.97
N LEU A 182 -14.44 -5.15 -14.89
CA LEU A 182 -15.01 -3.85 -15.18
C LEU A 182 -16.19 -3.94 -16.15
N GLY A 183 -17.20 -3.12 -15.90
CA GLY A 183 -18.39 -2.98 -16.72
C GLY A 183 -18.46 -1.64 -17.46
N ASP A 184 -19.56 -1.43 -18.18
CA ASP A 184 -19.87 -0.13 -18.75
C ASP A 184 -20.13 0.89 -17.63
N GLY A 185 -19.60 2.10 -17.78
CA GLY A 185 -19.61 3.11 -16.74
C GLY A 185 -18.39 3.06 -15.80
N ASP A 186 -17.48 2.10 -15.97
CA ASP A 186 -16.23 2.00 -15.22
C ASP A 186 -15.05 2.57 -16.01
N ALA A 187 -13.94 2.82 -15.30
CA ALA A 187 -12.67 3.20 -15.89
C ALA A 187 -11.49 2.45 -15.24
N VAL A 188 -10.34 2.57 -15.84
CA VAL A 188 -9.06 2.11 -15.27
C VAL A 188 -7.98 3.13 -15.61
N PHE A 189 -7.15 3.46 -14.63
CA PHE A 189 -6.03 4.38 -14.77
C PHE A 189 -4.71 3.61 -14.69
N PHE A 190 -3.65 4.17 -15.27
CA PHE A 190 -2.36 3.49 -15.37
C PHE A 190 -1.23 4.37 -14.88
N VAL A 191 -0.39 3.82 -14.04
CA VAL A 191 0.88 4.42 -13.59
C VAL A 191 2.02 3.56 -14.11
N LEU A 192 3.03 4.20 -14.71
CA LEU A 192 4.21 3.56 -15.27
C LEU A 192 5.45 4.02 -14.51
N GLY A 193 6.32 3.08 -14.16
CA GLY A 193 7.60 3.37 -13.55
C GLY A 193 8.22 2.17 -12.87
N ARG A 194 9.35 2.40 -12.18
CA ARG A 194 9.91 1.40 -11.26
C ARG A 194 9.08 1.40 -9.98
N PRO A 195 8.69 0.23 -9.45
CA PRO A 195 7.87 0.12 -8.24
C PRO A 195 8.37 0.97 -7.07
N ASP A 196 9.68 0.95 -6.79
CA ASP A 196 10.33 1.71 -5.73
C ASP A 196 10.15 3.24 -5.85
N LYS A 197 9.87 3.75 -7.05
CA LYS A 197 9.72 5.20 -7.33
C LYS A 197 8.28 5.63 -7.55
N MET A 198 7.43 4.73 -8.08
CA MET A 198 6.07 5.10 -8.48
C MET A 198 5.00 4.76 -7.45
N TYR A 199 5.30 3.86 -6.47
CA TYR A 199 4.26 3.32 -5.58
C TYR A 199 3.51 4.40 -4.79
N ARG A 200 4.23 5.41 -4.31
CA ARG A 200 3.61 6.51 -3.54
C ARG A 200 2.59 7.27 -4.36
N PHE A 201 2.98 7.66 -5.58
CA PHE A 201 2.05 8.34 -6.48
C PHE A 201 0.86 7.44 -6.87
N ALA A 202 1.11 6.15 -7.12
CA ALA A 202 0.03 5.19 -7.40
C ALA A 202 -0.95 5.08 -6.23
N GLY A 203 -0.44 5.05 -4.98
CA GLY A 203 -1.24 5.08 -3.76
C GLY A 203 -2.04 6.36 -3.60
N GLU A 204 -1.43 7.53 -3.83
CA GLU A 204 -2.12 8.83 -3.81
C GLU A 204 -3.24 8.89 -4.86
N ALA A 205 -2.97 8.39 -6.08
CA ALA A 205 -3.99 8.31 -7.15
C ALA A 205 -5.14 7.37 -6.75
N ARG A 206 -4.82 6.21 -6.15
CA ARG A 206 -5.81 5.28 -5.61
C ARG A 206 -6.72 5.96 -4.57
N VAL A 207 -6.13 6.67 -3.61
CA VAL A 207 -6.88 7.39 -2.57
C VAL A 207 -7.75 8.47 -3.19
N LYS A 208 -7.19 9.28 -4.07
CA LYS A 208 -7.91 10.36 -4.79
C LYS A 208 -9.10 9.82 -5.58
N ILE A 209 -8.92 8.73 -6.33
CA ILE A 209 -10.00 8.10 -7.11
C ILE A 209 -11.09 7.57 -6.16
N GLY A 210 -10.71 6.89 -5.08
CA GLY A 210 -11.66 6.34 -4.11
C GLY A 210 -12.52 7.41 -3.45
N LEU A 211 -11.92 8.53 -3.07
CA LEU A 211 -12.63 9.66 -2.47
C LEU A 211 -13.53 10.40 -3.48
N ASP A 212 -13.02 10.72 -4.67
CA ASP A 212 -13.77 11.47 -5.69
C ASP A 212 -14.98 10.70 -6.22
N LEU A 213 -14.92 9.37 -6.18
CA LEU A 213 -16.02 8.47 -6.59
C LEU A 213 -16.89 8.01 -5.41
N ASN A 214 -16.62 8.48 -4.19
CA ASN A 214 -17.31 8.06 -2.96
C ASN A 214 -17.28 6.53 -2.75
N LEU A 215 -16.17 5.87 -3.11
CA LEU A 215 -15.99 4.44 -2.93
C LEU A 215 -15.44 4.10 -1.53
N THR A 216 -14.83 5.08 -0.85
CA THR A 216 -14.25 4.88 0.48
C THR A 216 -15.34 4.92 1.54
N GLU A 217 -15.49 3.82 2.28
CA GLU A 217 -16.50 3.66 3.35
C GLU A 217 -16.02 4.31 4.65
N LEU A 218 -16.25 5.62 4.81
CA LEU A 218 -15.65 6.43 5.87
C LEU A 218 -16.15 6.09 7.29
N ASP A 219 -17.36 5.53 7.45
CA ASP A 219 -17.99 5.32 8.75
C ASP A 219 -17.66 3.96 9.40
N GLN A 220 -16.39 3.54 9.34
CA GLN A 220 -15.92 2.31 9.97
C GLN A 220 -14.43 2.35 10.28
N TYR A 221 -13.97 1.45 11.15
CA TYR A 221 -12.57 1.23 11.45
C TYR A 221 -12.10 -0.08 10.80
N LYS A 222 -11.25 0.06 9.79
CA LYS A 222 -10.60 -1.07 9.10
C LYS A 222 -9.17 -1.21 9.64
N LEU A 223 -8.94 -2.34 10.28
CA LEU A 223 -7.67 -2.65 10.94
C LEU A 223 -6.96 -3.78 10.21
N CYS A 224 -5.63 -3.70 10.11
CA CYS A 224 -4.79 -4.75 9.56
C CYS A 224 -3.40 -4.75 10.20
N TRP A 225 -2.69 -5.86 10.03
CA TRP A 225 -1.27 -5.99 10.29
C TRP A 225 -0.50 -5.91 8.97
N ILE A 226 0.47 -5.03 8.88
CA ILE A 226 1.47 -5.09 7.81
C ILE A 226 2.65 -5.87 8.35
N VAL A 227 3.05 -6.91 7.63
CA VAL A 227 4.05 -7.87 8.08
C VAL A 227 5.15 -8.05 7.03
N ASP A 228 6.23 -8.74 7.40
CA ASP A 228 7.31 -9.09 6.45
C ASP A 228 7.99 -7.88 5.83
N PHE A 229 8.26 -6.87 6.64
CA PHE A 229 9.05 -5.71 6.22
C PHE A 229 10.42 -6.12 5.68
N PRO A 230 10.97 -5.41 4.68
CA PRO A 230 12.35 -5.60 4.29
C PRO A 230 13.27 -5.29 5.47
N PHE A 231 14.31 -6.11 5.68
CA PHE A 231 15.28 -5.88 6.76
C PHE A 231 16.33 -4.87 6.34
N TYR A 232 16.80 -4.95 5.08
CA TYR A 232 17.74 -4.04 4.47
C TYR A 232 17.17 -3.39 3.22
N GLU A 233 17.64 -2.18 2.93
CA GLU A 233 17.47 -1.48 1.67
C GLU A 233 18.83 -1.04 1.12
N TRP A 234 18.88 -0.73 -0.17
CA TRP A 234 20.06 -0.16 -0.78
C TRP A 234 19.96 1.37 -0.78
N SER A 235 20.88 2.04 -0.08
CA SER A 235 21.01 3.49 -0.13
C SER A 235 21.75 3.90 -1.40
N GLU A 236 21.03 4.54 -2.33
CA GLU A 236 21.66 5.09 -3.55
C GLU A 236 22.59 6.27 -3.25
N GLU A 237 22.34 7.01 -2.19
CA GLU A 237 23.14 8.15 -1.76
C GLU A 237 24.46 7.68 -1.14
N GLU A 238 24.40 6.77 -0.18
CA GLU A 238 25.56 6.30 0.55
C GLU A 238 26.27 5.11 -0.10
N LYS A 239 25.68 4.51 -1.15
CA LYS A 239 26.18 3.33 -1.88
C LYS A 239 26.48 2.14 -0.96
N LYS A 240 25.59 1.92 0.01
CA LYS A 240 25.69 0.82 0.97
C LYS A 240 24.31 0.23 1.27
N PHE A 241 24.28 -0.95 1.90
CA PHE A 241 23.09 -1.47 2.55
C PHE A 241 22.87 -0.71 3.85
N ASP A 242 21.61 -0.35 4.10
CA ASP A 242 21.16 0.24 5.35
C ASP A 242 19.92 -0.51 5.86
N PHE A 243 19.57 -0.30 7.12
CA PHE A 243 18.32 -0.84 7.64
C PHE A 243 17.13 -0.13 7.00
N ALA A 244 16.18 -0.90 6.48
CA ALA A 244 15.01 -0.32 5.81
C ALA A 244 14.09 0.45 6.77
N HIS A 245 13.99 -0.03 8.03
CA HIS A 245 13.12 0.56 9.05
C HIS A 245 13.80 0.57 10.40
N ASN A 246 13.65 -0.50 11.18
CA ASN A 246 14.09 -0.57 12.58
C ASN A 246 15.28 -1.53 12.74
N PRO A 247 16.46 -1.03 13.15
CA PRO A 247 17.66 -1.87 13.30
C PRO A 247 17.56 -2.88 14.46
N PHE A 248 16.58 -2.73 15.36
CA PHE A 248 16.39 -3.66 16.49
C PHE A 248 15.53 -4.88 16.12
N SER A 249 14.88 -4.86 14.94
CA SER A 249 14.08 -5.98 14.47
C SER A 249 14.95 -7.19 14.20
N MET A 250 14.42 -8.36 14.52
CA MET A 250 15.11 -9.61 14.22
C MET A 250 14.89 -10.01 12.76
N PRO A 251 15.94 -10.37 12.01
CA PRO A 251 15.77 -10.89 10.66
C PRO A 251 15.13 -12.29 10.68
N LYS A 252 14.20 -12.54 9.78
CA LYS A 252 13.65 -13.89 9.56
C LYS A 252 14.76 -14.83 9.07
N GLY A 253 14.83 -16.02 9.67
CA GLY A 253 15.95 -16.93 9.44
C GLY A 253 17.19 -16.65 10.30
N GLY A 254 17.18 -15.60 11.12
CA GLY A 254 18.23 -15.28 12.08
C GLY A 254 19.60 -15.11 11.46
N ARG A 255 20.64 -15.58 12.16
CA ARG A 255 22.04 -15.46 11.73
C ARG A 255 22.31 -16.12 10.36
N ALA A 256 21.68 -17.26 10.09
CA ALA A 256 21.87 -17.97 8.82
C ALA A 256 21.42 -17.12 7.60
N ALA A 257 20.36 -16.33 7.76
CA ALA A 257 19.92 -15.43 6.69
C ALA A 257 20.94 -14.31 6.43
N LEU A 258 21.54 -13.76 7.49
CA LEU A 258 22.59 -12.72 7.38
C LEU A 258 23.85 -13.24 6.69
N GLU A 259 24.19 -14.52 6.86
CA GLU A 259 25.37 -15.18 6.25
C GLU A 259 25.06 -15.71 4.84
N GLY A 260 23.80 -15.73 4.42
CA GLY A 260 23.34 -16.41 3.20
C GLY A 260 23.49 -15.65 1.88
N GLY A 261 23.92 -14.40 1.88
CA GLY A 261 24.38 -13.68 0.68
C GLY A 261 23.41 -12.71 0.01
N ASP A 262 22.10 -12.88 0.01
CA ASP A 262 21.14 -11.88 -0.54
C ASP A 262 20.48 -11.07 0.58
N LEU A 263 21.15 -9.98 0.94
CA LEU A 263 20.68 -9.10 2.03
C LEU A 263 19.34 -8.44 1.72
N LEU A 264 19.04 -8.12 0.46
CA LEU A 264 17.78 -7.47 0.08
C LEU A 264 16.56 -8.41 0.12
N ALA A 265 16.79 -9.73 0.09
CA ALA A 265 15.72 -10.71 0.24
C ALA A 265 15.32 -10.96 1.70
N ILE A 266 16.12 -10.49 2.67
CA ILE A 266 15.87 -10.73 4.09
C ILE A 266 14.66 -9.90 4.54
N LYS A 267 13.69 -10.57 5.18
CA LYS A 267 12.53 -9.94 5.82
C LYS A 267 12.75 -9.84 7.33
N ALA A 268 12.19 -8.82 7.94
CA ALA A 268 12.16 -8.64 9.38
C ALA A 268 10.94 -9.30 10.02
N TYR A 269 11.05 -9.62 11.32
CA TYR A 269 9.90 -9.93 12.17
C TYR A 269 9.10 -8.68 12.55
N GLN A 270 9.48 -7.51 12.06
CA GLN A 270 8.72 -6.27 12.24
C GLN A 270 7.32 -6.39 11.66
N TYR A 271 6.37 -5.75 12.31
CA TYR A 271 4.98 -5.60 11.87
C TYR A 271 4.44 -4.28 12.39
N ASP A 272 3.52 -3.68 11.63
CA ASP A 272 2.82 -2.45 12.00
C ASP A 272 1.32 -2.74 12.09
N ALA A 273 0.69 -2.21 13.14
CA ALA A 273 -0.76 -2.16 13.23
C ALA A 273 -1.24 -0.91 12.48
N VAL A 274 -2.19 -1.09 11.57
CA VAL A 274 -2.70 0.00 10.73
C VAL A 274 -4.20 0.11 10.86
N CYS A 275 -4.68 1.33 11.10
CA CYS A 275 -6.09 1.68 11.12
C CYS A 275 -6.38 2.78 10.11
N ASN A 276 -7.26 2.51 9.11
CA ASN A 276 -7.75 3.56 8.20
C ASN A 276 -6.67 4.36 7.49
N GLY A 277 -5.53 3.77 7.19
CA GLY A 277 -4.41 4.45 6.54
C GLY A 277 -3.37 5.05 7.49
N PHE A 278 -3.50 4.83 8.79
CA PHE A 278 -2.57 5.31 9.82
C PHE A 278 -1.98 4.14 10.61
N GLU A 279 -0.71 4.22 10.90
CA GLU A 279 -0.04 3.38 11.91
C GLU A 279 -0.51 3.80 13.30
N ILE A 280 -0.81 2.80 14.15
CA ILE A 280 -1.34 3.00 15.51
C ILE A 280 -0.49 2.31 16.55
#